data_2b401c0d17b1f8f7c34f6d4cc85b89ff
#
_entry.id   2b401c0d17b1f8f7c34f6d4cc85b89ff
#
_cell.length_a   1.000
_cell.length_b   1.000
_cell.length_c   1.000
_cell.angle_alpha   90.00
_cell.angle_beta   90.00
_cell.angle_gamma   90.00
#
_symmetry.space_group_name_H-M   'P 1'
#
loop_
_entity.id
_entity.type
_entity.pdbx_description
1 polymer ?
#
loop_
_entity_poly.entity_id
_entity_poly.type
_entity_poly.pdbx_seq_one_letter_code
_entity_poly.pdbx_strand_id
1 'polypeptide(L)'
;MNYKNLIVENLSKYIDMDLEAIERLVEIPPKPEMGDFAFPCFQLAKTMRKAPNAIATDLKEKFPSEGFEKIETFGPYLNFFVDKSAFIKTTIERILQEGENYGASKVGEGRNVIVEYSSPNIAKPFHVGHLFTTVIGNSLYKIFNFQGYNAIGINHLGDWGTQFGKLISAYKRWGDEEALEKEPIAELLRIYVKFHDEAEANPELEDEGRKYFKKLEDGDKEAVELWTRFRELSLKEFSKLYETLNVNFDSYAGESFYSDKMDTVVDEIFQKGLLTESNGAKVVMLEEFNMPPCIIKKADGATIYATRDLAAAFYRKKTYDFYKNIYVVGKDQSLHFKQVFTTIKLMGHEWADDCKHVEFGLVRFADKKLSTRKGDVILLDELLNEAVAKTLDVINEKNPSLENKEDVSKKVGIGAMIFTYLKNSRERDIVFDWNEMLSFEGETGPYVQYTYARGRSILRKVGDTVGELNYSKLSSKEEFELVKELEGFHKAINAAIDKLQPSMITRYVIEVAKAFNKFYNAHNIANSEDEVTKNARINLVKATLQVISNGLKLIGLDVVEKM
;
A
#
# COMPACT_ATOMS: atom_id res chain seq x y z
N MET A 1 18.99 -14.87 11.24
CA MET A 1 19.42 -16.09 10.46
C MET A 1 18.16 -16.75 9.94
N ASN A 2 18.00 -16.90 8.64
CA ASN A 2 16.84 -17.61 8.10
C ASN A 2 17.12 -19.12 8.19
N TYR A 3 16.58 -19.79 9.18
CA TYR A 3 16.81 -21.21 9.42
C TYR A 3 16.35 -22.10 8.26
N LYS A 4 15.27 -21.72 7.57
CA LYS A 4 14.83 -22.46 6.38
C LYS A 4 15.90 -22.39 5.29
N ASN A 5 16.46 -21.20 5.02
CA ASN A 5 17.54 -21.06 4.06
C ASN A 5 18.80 -21.82 4.52
N LEU A 6 19.14 -21.76 5.81
CA LEU A 6 20.26 -22.53 6.36
C LEU A 6 20.10 -24.04 6.13
N ILE A 7 18.88 -24.56 6.33
CA ILE A 7 18.55 -25.96 6.05
C ILE A 7 18.70 -26.26 4.56
N VAL A 8 18.14 -25.40 3.69
CA VAL A 8 18.18 -25.55 2.23
C VAL A 8 19.62 -25.55 1.71
N GLU A 9 20.42 -24.55 2.09
CA GLU A 9 21.83 -24.41 1.69
C GLU A 9 22.69 -25.60 2.17
N ASN A 10 22.45 -26.11 3.37
CA ASN A 10 23.20 -27.25 3.86
C ASN A 10 22.72 -28.55 3.20
N LEU A 11 21.42 -28.76 3.02
CA LEU A 11 20.92 -29.94 2.32
C LEU A 11 21.43 -30.04 0.88
N SER A 12 21.49 -28.90 0.16
CA SER A 12 21.95 -28.85 -1.24
C SER A 12 23.40 -29.37 -1.43
N LYS A 13 24.20 -29.36 -0.36
CA LYS A 13 25.57 -29.94 -0.40
C LYS A 13 25.59 -31.45 -0.39
N TYR A 14 24.50 -32.11 -0.01
CA TYR A 14 24.43 -33.58 0.21
C TYR A 14 23.42 -34.27 -0.68
N ILE A 15 22.51 -33.53 -1.32
CA ILE A 15 21.47 -34.08 -2.19
C ILE A 15 21.48 -33.37 -3.56
N ASP A 16 21.27 -34.14 -4.62
CA ASP A 16 21.18 -33.66 -5.98
C ASP A 16 19.76 -33.19 -6.26
N MET A 17 19.45 -31.94 -5.82
CA MET A 17 18.17 -31.28 -5.98
C MET A 17 18.40 -29.77 -5.98
N ASP A 18 17.66 -29.03 -6.82
CA ASP A 18 17.76 -27.57 -6.86
C ASP A 18 17.24 -26.92 -5.56
N LEU A 19 17.76 -25.71 -5.27
CA LEU A 19 17.46 -25.00 -4.03
C LEU A 19 15.96 -24.74 -3.84
N GLU A 20 15.25 -24.39 -4.92
CA GLU A 20 13.82 -24.13 -4.85
C GLU A 20 13.01 -25.39 -4.53
N ALA A 21 13.41 -26.55 -5.08
CA ALA A 21 12.75 -27.81 -4.79
C ALA A 21 12.98 -28.23 -3.32
N ILE A 22 14.20 -28.06 -2.81
CA ILE A 22 14.51 -28.29 -1.39
C ILE A 22 13.67 -27.36 -0.51
N GLU A 23 13.61 -26.08 -0.86
CA GLU A 23 12.86 -25.08 -0.09
C GLU A 23 11.36 -25.41 0.01
N ARG A 24 10.76 -25.89 -1.08
CA ARG A 24 9.35 -26.33 -1.10
C ARG A 24 9.09 -27.52 -0.20
N LEU A 25 10.09 -28.40 -0.01
CA LEU A 25 9.99 -29.60 0.80
C LEU A 25 10.23 -29.35 2.28
N VAL A 26 10.99 -28.32 2.65
CA VAL A 26 11.16 -27.96 4.06
C VAL A 26 9.85 -27.40 4.61
N GLU A 27 9.24 -28.16 5.51
CA GLU A 27 7.93 -27.88 6.12
C GLU A 27 8.03 -27.65 7.63
N ILE A 28 6.97 -27.10 8.21
CA ILE A 28 6.80 -26.97 9.67
C ILE A 28 5.99 -28.19 10.13
N PRO A 29 6.53 -29.02 11.03
CA PRO A 29 5.80 -30.17 11.55
C PRO A 29 4.51 -29.78 12.26
N PRO A 30 3.47 -30.63 12.25
CA PRO A 30 2.18 -30.33 12.86
C PRO A 30 2.23 -30.30 14.40
N LYS A 31 3.27 -30.85 15.01
CA LYS A 31 3.45 -30.90 16.47
C LYS A 31 4.82 -30.38 16.86
N PRO A 32 4.90 -29.52 17.90
CA PRO A 32 6.19 -28.97 18.36
C PRO A 32 7.23 -30.02 18.79
N GLU A 33 6.77 -31.20 19.27
CA GLU A 33 7.65 -32.29 19.65
C GLU A 33 8.40 -32.92 18.46
N MET A 34 7.95 -32.64 17.25
CA MET A 34 8.56 -33.07 16.00
C MET A 34 9.57 -32.06 15.42
N GLY A 35 9.87 -30.97 16.16
CA GLY A 35 10.82 -29.96 15.76
C GLY A 35 10.16 -28.70 15.17
N ASP A 36 11.01 -27.73 14.84
CA ASP A 36 10.60 -26.45 14.25
C ASP A 36 10.53 -26.54 12.72
N PHE A 37 11.35 -27.41 12.11
CA PHE A 37 11.34 -27.71 10.68
C PHE A 37 11.51 -29.21 10.45
N ALA A 38 11.01 -29.71 9.31
CA ALA A 38 11.18 -31.07 8.86
C ALA A 38 11.45 -31.14 7.35
N PHE A 39 12.28 -32.11 6.95
CA PHE A 39 12.53 -32.40 5.56
C PHE A 39 12.13 -33.85 5.26
N PRO A 40 11.18 -34.11 4.33
CA PRO A 40 10.74 -35.47 3.97
C PRO A 40 11.72 -36.12 2.99
N CYS A 41 12.33 -37.21 3.37
CA CYS A 41 13.30 -37.92 2.55
C CYS A 41 12.69 -38.90 1.53
N PHE A 42 11.36 -38.97 1.41
CA PHE A 42 10.67 -39.87 0.47
C PHE A 42 11.07 -39.64 -0.99
N GLN A 43 11.19 -38.37 -1.41
CA GLN A 43 11.48 -38.01 -2.80
C GLN A 43 12.91 -38.40 -3.20
N LEU A 44 13.81 -38.55 -2.23
CA LEU A 44 15.19 -38.95 -2.46
C LEU A 44 15.37 -40.46 -2.64
N ALA A 45 14.38 -41.27 -2.26
CA ALA A 45 14.48 -42.72 -2.25
C ALA A 45 14.86 -43.30 -3.61
N LYS A 46 14.26 -42.76 -4.69
CA LYS A 46 14.52 -43.22 -6.06
C LYS A 46 15.90 -42.79 -6.56
N THR A 47 16.29 -41.56 -6.30
CA THR A 47 17.56 -40.98 -6.75
C THR A 47 18.75 -41.59 -5.98
N MET A 48 18.64 -41.69 -4.66
CA MET A 48 19.69 -42.22 -3.81
C MET A 48 19.67 -43.77 -3.70
N ARG A 49 18.64 -44.42 -4.25
CA ARG A 49 18.45 -45.90 -4.20
C ARG A 49 18.54 -46.47 -2.79
N LYS A 50 17.98 -45.74 -1.82
CA LYS A 50 17.98 -46.12 -0.39
C LYS A 50 16.58 -45.97 0.20
N ALA A 51 16.30 -46.68 1.30
CA ALA A 51 15.07 -46.46 2.04
C ALA A 51 15.03 -45.06 2.64
N PRO A 52 13.86 -44.36 2.64
CA PRO A 52 13.75 -42.98 3.17
C PRO A 52 14.28 -42.80 4.58
N ASN A 53 14.05 -43.78 5.48
CA ASN A 53 14.57 -43.74 6.84
C ASN A 53 16.11 -43.79 6.89
N ALA A 54 16.74 -44.59 6.03
CA ALA A 54 18.20 -44.67 5.94
C ALA A 54 18.78 -43.36 5.37
N ILE A 55 18.09 -42.73 4.42
CA ILE A 55 18.48 -41.41 3.89
C ILE A 55 18.41 -40.36 5.00
N ALA A 56 17.33 -40.32 5.78
CA ALA A 56 17.21 -39.39 6.90
C ALA A 56 18.35 -39.57 7.92
N THR A 57 18.74 -40.81 8.23
CA THR A 57 19.87 -41.10 9.12
C THR A 57 21.19 -40.63 8.52
N ASP A 58 21.47 -40.95 7.25
CA ASP A 58 22.69 -40.52 6.56
C ASP A 58 22.82 -39.00 6.50
N LEU A 59 21.72 -38.32 6.28
CA LEU A 59 21.70 -36.85 6.24
C LEU A 59 21.90 -36.26 7.63
N LYS A 60 21.30 -36.83 8.68
CA LYS A 60 21.52 -36.41 10.07
C LYS A 60 23.00 -36.44 10.45
N GLU A 61 23.71 -37.51 10.08
CA GLU A 61 25.14 -37.66 10.40
C GLU A 61 26.03 -36.61 9.67
N LYS A 62 25.61 -36.15 8.52
CA LYS A 62 26.38 -35.20 7.69
C LYS A 62 26.03 -33.75 7.94
N PHE A 63 24.81 -33.50 8.42
CA PHE A 63 24.29 -32.14 8.55
C PHE A 63 24.97 -31.40 9.71
N PRO A 64 25.46 -30.15 9.50
CA PRO A 64 26.10 -29.39 10.57
C PRO A 64 25.07 -29.01 11.65
N SER A 65 25.45 -29.16 12.91
CA SER A 65 24.58 -28.82 14.05
C SER A 65 24.50 -27.31 14.36
N GLU A 66 25.32 -26.51 13.72
CA GLU A 66 25.35 -25.06 13.99
C GLU A 66 23.99 -24.40 13.76
N GLY A 67 23.48 -23.69 14.78
CA GLY A 67 22.16 -23.07 14.79
C GLY A 67 21.01 -23.97 15.23
N PHE A 68 21.27 -25.25 15.49
CA PHE A 68 20.26 -26.22 15.95
C PHE A 68 20.62 -26.78 17.33
N GLU A 69 19.64 -26.83 18.23
CA GLU A 69 19.73 -27.49 19.51
C GLU A 69 19.96 -29.00 19.31
N LYS A 70 19.23 -29.58 18.37
CA LYS A 70 19.35 -30.98 17.95
C LYS A 70 18.75 -31.18 16.55
N ILE A 71 19.23 -32.23 15.89
CA ILE A 71 18.68 -32.74 14.63
C ILE A 71 18.32 -34.19 14.86
N GLU A 72 17.08 -34.56 14.60
CA GLU A 72 16.57 -35.91 14.86
C GLU A 72 15.88 -36.50 13.64
N THR A 73 15.73 -37.81 13.61
CA THR A 73 14.98 -38.51 12.59
C THR A 73 13.68 -39.05 13.16
N PHE A 74 12.54 -38.71 12.55
CA PHE A 74 11.26 -39.33 12.87
C PHE A 74 10.78 -40.13 11.65
N GLY A 75 11.10 -41.40 11.64
CA GLY A 75 10.88 -42.23 10.46
C GLY A 75 11.65 -41.71 9.25
N PRO A 76 10.97 -41.40 8.14
CA PRO A 76 11.59 -40.87 6.91
C PRO A 76 11.78 -39.35 6.89
N TYR A 77 11.60 -38.66 8.02
CA TYR A 77 11.80 -37.21 8.14
C TYR A 77 13.09 -36.89 8.88
N LEU A 78 13.82 -35.90 8.37
CA LEU A 78 14.90 -35.22 9.09
C LEU A 78 14.30 -33.96 9.75
N ASN A 79 14.34 -33.95 11.08
CA ASN A 79 13.68 -32.93 11.89
C ASN A 79 14.72 -32.03 12.58
N PHE A 80 14.50 -30.74 12.53
CA PHE A 80 15.40 -29.72 13.04
C PHE A 80 14.76 -28.97 14.20
N PHE A 81 15.48 -28.94 15.32
CA PHE A 81 15.12 -28.18 16.52
C PHE A 81 16.04 -26.95 16.59
N VAL A 82 15.48 -25.77 16.44
CA VAL A 82 16.25 -24.53 16.46
C VAL A 82 16.80 -24.27 17.85
N ASP A 83 18.06 -23.83 17.94
CA ASP A 83 18.57 -23.26 19.20
C ASP A 83 17.79 -21.95 19.49
N LYS A 84 16.80 -22.08 20.37
CA LYS A 84 15.92 -20.97 20.73
C LYS A 84 16.68 -19.78 21.28
N SER A 85 17.72 -20.03 22.07
CA SER A 85 18.52 -18.96 22.67
C SER A 85 19.32 -18.21 21.61
N ALA A 86 19.98 -18.93 20.70
CA ALA A 86 20.70 -18.33 19.57
C ALA A 86 19.73 -17.59 18.61
N PHE A 87 18.56 -18.16 18.34
CA PHE A 87 17.54 -17.54 17.51
C PHE A 87 17.06 -16.21 18.11
N ILE A 88 16.68 -16.22 19.40
CA ILE A 88 16.21 -15.04 20.12
C ILE A 88 17.29 -13.96 20.09
N LYS A 89 18.52 -14.31 20.45
CA LYS A 89 19.66 -13.39 20.45
C LYS A 89 19.85 -12.74 19.08
N THR A 90 20.03 -13.57 18.07
CA THR A 90 20.32 -13.08 16.70
C THR A 90 19.20 -12.19 16.16
N THR A 91 17.94 -12.55 16.40
CA THR A 91 16.79 -11.78 15.93
C THR A 91 16.70 -10.42 16.62
N ILE A 92 16.77 -10.39 17.97
CA ILE A 92 16.68 -9.13 18.73
C ILE A 92 17.86 -8.22 18.39
N GLU A 93 19.10 -8.74 18.40
CA GLU A 93 20.29 -7.94 18.10
C GLU A 93 20.23 -7.36 16.69
N ARG A 94 19.79 -8.13 15.70
CA ARG A 94 19.61 -7.66 14.32
C ARG A 94 18.57 -6.55 14.22
N ILE A 95 17.41 -6.70 14.86
CA ILE A 95 16.37 -5.68 14.87
C ILE A 95 16.91 -4.36 15.46
N LEU A 96 17.60 -4.44 16.60
CA LEU A 96 18.15 -3.28 17.29
C LEU A 96 19.30 -2.63 16.52
N GLN A 97 20.12 -3.42 15.85
CA GLN A 97 21.25 -2.94 15.04
C GLN A 97 20.77 -2.27 13.74
N GLU A 98 19.83 -2.89 13.02
CA GLU A 98 19.31 -2.35 11.76
C GLU A 98 18.32 -1.21 11.99
N GLY A 99 17.64 -1.19 13.13
CA GLY A 99 16.73 -0.12 13.54
C GLY A 99 15.65 0.16 12.49
N GLU A 100 15.58 1.38 11.99
CA GLU A 100 14.60 1.78 10.97
C GLU A 100 14.77 1.03 9.63
N ASN A 101 15.93 0.44 9.38
CA ASN A 101 16.21 -0.36 8.19
C ASN A 101 15.90 -1.85 8.38
N TYR A 102 15.49 -2.30 9.58
CA TYR A 102 15.08 -3.70 9.76
C TYR A 102 13.89 -4.03 8.86
N GLY A 103 14.06 -5.01 8.02
CA GLY A 103 13.12 -5.39 6.97
C GLY A 103 13.45 -4.80 5.59
N ALA A 104 14.32 -3.79 5.50
CA ALA A 104 14.76 -3.25 4.22
C ALA A 104 15.65 -4.24 3.45
N SER A 105 15.66 -4.11 2.15
CA SER A 105 16.54 -4.87 1.28
C SER A 105 16.99 -4.05 0.07
N LYS A 106 17.91 -4.60 -0.72
CA LYS A 106 18.35 -4.02 -1.99
C LYS A 106 17.86 -4.84 -3.20
N VAL A 107 16.83 -5.67 -3.02
CA VAL A 107 16.30 -6.53 -4.09
C VAL A 107 15.81 -5.73 -5.31
N GLY A 108 15.42 -4.48 -5.09
CA GLY A 108 15.03 -3.55 -6.15
C GLY A 108 16.16 -3.11 -7.04
N GLU A 109 17.42 -3.12 -6.57
CA GLU A 109 18.61 -2.71 -7.32
C GLU A 109 18.48 -1.33 -8.00
N GLY A 110 17.65 -0.45 -7.45
CA GLY A 110 17.36 0.86 -8.02
C GLY A 110 16.46 0.86 -9.26
N ARG A 111 15.86 -0.28 -9.62
CA ARG A 111 14.92 -0.36 -10.76
C ARG A 111 13.72 0.55 -10.52
N ASN A 112 13.30 1.28 -11.56
CA ASN A 112 12.21 2.22 -11.49
C ASN A 112 10.85 1.50 -11.40
N VAL A 113 10.04 1.87 -10.41
CA VAL A 113 8.65 1.41 -10.27
C VAL A 113 7.75 2.64 -10.22
N ILE A 114 6.89 2.78 -11.21
CA ILE A 114 5.89 3.84 -11.21
C ILE A 114 4.69 3.38 -10.40
N VAL A 115 4.22 4.24 -9.52
CA VAL A 115 2.97 4.07 -8.79
C VAL A 115 2.09 5.28 -9.06
N GLU A 116 1.06 5.09 -9.88
CA GLU A 116 0.04 6.11 -10.11
C GLU A 116 -1.09 5.93 -9.11
N TYR A 117 -1.42 6.98 -8.36
CA TYR A 117 -2.45 6.94 -7.34
C TYR A 117 -2.99 8.32 -7.00
N SER A 118 -4.08 8.36 -6.24
CA SER A 118 -4.88 9.54 -5.92
C SER A 118 -5.66 10.05 -7.13
N SER A 119 -5.02 10.70 -8.08
CA SER A 119 -5.54 11.09 -9.40
C SER A 119 -6.91 11.78 -9.37
N PRO A 120 -7.11 12.83 -8.51
CA PRO A 120 -8.38 13.52 -8.44
C PRO A 120 -8.61 14.41 -9.66
N ASN A 121 -9.89 14.63 -9.97
CA ASN A 121 -10.25 15.70 -10.91
C ASN A 121 -10.07 17.06 -10.24
N ILE A 122 -9.36 17.98 -10.90
CA ILE A 122 -9.29 19.37 -10.41
C ILE A 122 -10.67 20.02 -10.45
N ALA A 123 -10.85 21.07 -9.67
CA ALA A 123 -12.12 21.80 -9.53
C ALA A 123 -13.28 20.93 -9.00
N LYS A 124 -13.00 19.76 -8.42
CA LYS A 124 -13.96 18.91 -7.74
C LYS A 124 -13.49 18.61 -6.32
N PRO A 125 -14.43 18.41 -5.39
CA PRO A 125 -14.07 18.07 -4.02
C PRO A 125 -13.38 16.71 -3.92
N PHE A 126 -12.43 16.62 -3.02
CA PHE A 126 -11.77 15.36 -2.66
C PHE A 126 -12.71 14.55 -1.76
N HIS A 127 -13.06 13.35 -2.15
CA HIS A 127 -14.02 12.50 -1.45
C HIS A 127 -13.40 11.17 -0.96
N VAL A 128 -14.14 10.43 -0.16
CA VAL A 128 -13.70 9.17 0.47
C VAL A 128 -13.15 8.11 -0.51
N GLY A 129 -13.64 8.08 -1.74
CA GLY A 129 -13.12 7.19 -2.79
C GLY A 129 -11.67 7.53 -3.19
N HIS A 130 -11.31 8.82 -3.17
CA HIS A 130 -9.94 9.25 -3.41
C HIS A 130 -8.99 8.86 -2.26
N LEU A 131 -9.48 8.76 -1.01
CA LEU A 131 -8.67 8.26 0.08
C LEU A 131 -8.19 6.84 -0.18
N PHE A 132 -9.05 5.96 -0.71
CA PHE A 132 -8.72 4.56 -0.91
C PHE A 132 -7.53 4.38 -1.88
N THR A 133 -7.61 4.98 -3.07
CA THR A 133 -6.48 4.95 -4.01
C THR A 133 -5.22 5.59 -3.41
N THR A 134 -5.38 6.72 -2.70
CA THR A 134 -4.27 7.48 -2.12
C THR A 134 -3.49 6.66 -1.09
N VAL A 135 -4.17 5.99 -0.15
CA VAL A 135 -3.50 5.22 0.90
C VAL A 135 -2.89 3.91 0.40
N ILE A 136 -3.56 3.22 -0.54
CA ILE A 136 -2.98 2.02 -1.18
C ILE A 136 -1.70 2.40 -1.93
N GLY A 137 -1.78 3.43 -2.78
CA GLY A 137 -0.65 3.86 -3.60
C GLY A 137 0.52 4.37 -2.77
N ASN A 138 0.26 5.21 -1.76
CA ASN A 138 1.29 5.69 -0.84
C ASN A 138 1.98 4.54 -0.08
N SER A 139 1.22 3.54 0.35
CA SER A 139 1.81 2.36 1.00
C SER A 139 2.68 1.56 0.03
N LEU A 140 2.22 1.28 -1.19
CA LEU A 140 3.03 0.60 -2.21
C LEU A 140 4.29 1.39 -2.55
N TYR A 141 4.18 2.71 -2.75
CA TYR A 141 5.31 3.61 -2.98
C TYR A 141 6.38 3.47 -1.87
N LYS A 142 5.96 3.51 -0.59
CA LYS A 142 6.84 3.35 0.56
C LYS A 142 7.47 1.96 0.63
N ILE A 143 6.70 0.90 0.39
CA ILE A 143 7.17 -0.50 0.43
C ILE A 143 8.20 -0.75 -0.68
N PHE A 144 7.97 -0.28 -1.91
CA PHE A 144 8.93 -0.43 -3.00
C PHE A 144 10.24 0.31 -2.71
N ASN A 145 10.18 1.56 -2.23
CA ASN A 145 11.38 2.30 -1.82
C ASN A 145 12.13 1.57 -0.70
N PHE A 146 11.42 1.02 0.29
CA PHE A 146 12.02 0.29 1.40
C PHE A 146 12.73 -1.00 0.95
N GLN A 147 12.35 -1.55 -0.19
CA GLN A 147 12.99 -2.73 -0.79
C GLN A 147 14.02 -2.38 -1.88
N GLY A 148 14.50 -1.13 -1.89
CA GLY A 148 15.59 -0.68 -2.76
C GLY A 148 15.21 -0.45 -4.22
N TYR A 149 13.92 -0.38 -4.55
CA TYR A 149 13.47 0.15 -5.83
C TYR A 149 13.52 1.68 -5.81
N ASN A 150 13.58 2.29 -6.98
CA ASN A 150 13.32 3.71 -7.16
C ASN A 150 11.82 3.88 -7.50
N ALA A 151 10.98 3.99 -6.48
CA ALA A 151 9.55 4.22 -6.70
C ALA A 151 9.33 5.68 -7.12
N ILE A 152 8.46 5.89 -8.11
CA ILE A 152 8.08 7.19 -8.66
C ILE A 152 6.56 7.34 -8.50
N GLY A 153 6.15 8.20 -7.58
CA GLY A 153 4.75 8.49 -7.30
C GLY A 153 4.18 9.50 -8.29
N ILE A 154 3.18 9.11 -9.07
CA ILE A 154 2.52 9.99 -10.03
C ILE A 154 1.08 10.27 -9.59
N ASN A 155 0.76 11.55 -9.45
CA ASN A 155 -0.60 12.05 -9.31
C ASN A 155 -1.12 12.43 -10.70
N HIS A 156 -1.81 11.50 -11.36
CA HIS A 156 -2.35 11.69 -12.70
C HIS A 156 -3.67 12.48 -12.62
N LEU A 157 -3.56 13.82 -12.55
CA LEU A 157 -4.71 14.69 -12.37
C LEU A 157 -5.68 14.63 -13.54
N GLY A 158 -6.98 14.56 -13.23
CA GLY A 158 -8.04 14.80 -14.20
C GLY A 158 -8.18 16.30 -14.48
N ASP A 159 -7.27 16.86 -15.26
CA ASP A 159 -7.15 18.30 -15.49
C ASP A 159 -7.41 18.69 -16.96
N TRP A 160 -8.02 17.81 -17.77
CA TRP A 160 -8.31 18.07 -19.17
C TRP A 160 -9.68 17.53 -19.59
N GLY A 161 -10.30 18.19 -20.56
CA GLY A 161 -11.59 17.79 -21.12
C GLY A 161 -12.61 18.91 -21.19
N THR A 162 -13.74 18.63 -21.84
CA THR A 162 -14.83 19.60 -22.09
C THR A 162 -15.40 20.22 -20.81
N GLN A 163 -15.27 19.54 -19.67
CA GLN A 163 -15.65 20.08 -18.37
C GLN A 163 -14.94 21.39 -18.02
N PHE A 164 -13.70 21.58 -18.48
CA PHE A 164 -12.97 22.82 -18.23
C PHE A 164 -13.43 23.96 -19.11
N GLY A 165 -13.88 23.68 -20.33
CA GLY A 165 -14.55 24.70 -21.14
C GLY A 165 -15.86 25.16 -20.51
N LYS A 166 -16.66 24.24 -19.97
CA LYS A 166 -17.87 24.55 -19.20
C LYS A 166 -17.54 25.37 -17.95
N LEU A 167 -16.50 25.02 -17.23
CA LEU A 167 -16.06 25.72 -16.03
C LEU A 167 -15.58 27.14 -16.33
N ILE A 168 -14.83 27.34 -17.43
CA ILE A 168 -14.41 28.67 -17.89
C ILE A 168 -15.63 29.53 -18.26
N SER A 169 -16.60 28.98 -19.03
CA SER A 169 -17.84 29.65 -19.35
C SER A 169 -18.62 30.03 -18.08
N ALA A 170 -18.76 29.11 -17.15
CA ALA A 170 -19.43 29.32 -15.86
C ALA A 170 -18.78 30.44 -15.04
N TYR A 171 -17.45 30.43 -14.95
CA TYR A 171 -16.71 31.43 -14.20
C TYR A 171 -16.87 32.84 -14.79
N LYS A 172 -16.81 32.96 -16.10
CA LYS A 172 -17.01 34.25 -16.78
C LYS A 172 -18.42 34.84 -16.58
N ARG A 173 -19.41 33.98 -16.31
CA ARG A 173 -20.81 34.38 -16.10
C ARG A 173 -21.16 34.62 -14.64
N TRP A 174 -20.68 33.76 -13.75
CA TRP A 174 -21.16 33.69 -12.38
C TRP A 174 -20.04 33.55 -11.34
N GLY A 175 -18.77 33.61 -11.75
CA GLY A 175 -17.64 33.48 -10.85
C GLY A 175 -17.56 34.66 -9.89
N ASP A 176 -17.25 34.35 -8.63
CA ASP A 176 -16.97 35.32 -7.59
C ASP A 176 -15.48 35.22 -7.21
N GLU A 177 -14.77 36.32 -7.44
CA GLU A 177 -13.31 36.38 -7.24
C GLU A 177 -12.92 36.21 -5.78
N GLU A 178 -13.66 36.84 -4.85
CA GLU A 178 -13.39 36.75 -3.41
C GLU A 178 -13.66 35.33 -2.88
N ALA A 179 -14.78 34.73 -3.34
CA ALA A 179 -15.10 33.34 -3.01
C ALA A 179 -14.07 32.36 -3.57
N LEU A 180 -13.60 32.58 -4.81
CA LEU A 180 -12.59 31.74 -5.45
C LEU A 180 -11.24 31.77 -4.68
N GLU A 181 -10.82 32.92 -4.20
CA GLU A 181 -9.58 33.03 -3.41
C GLU A 181 -9.71 32.39 -2.00
N LYS A 182 -10.90 32.47 -1.40
CA LYS A 182 -11.15 32.00 -0.04
C LYS A 182 -11.42 30.48 0.02
N GLU A 183 -12.31 30.00 -0.83
CA GLU A 183 -12.77 28.62 -0.87
C GLU A 183 -12.86 28.11 -2.33
N PRO A 184 -11.71 27.91 -3.00
CA PRO A 184 -11.68 27.70 -4.45
C PRO A 184 -12.49 26.49 -4.91
N ILE A 185 -12.40 25.35 -4.23
CA ILE A 185 -13.13 24.14 -4.62
C ILE A 185 -14.63 24.32 -4.48
N ALA A 186 -15.09 24.99 -3.41
CA ALA A 186 -16.51 25.25 -3.19
C ALA A 186 -17.07 26.18 -4.27
N GLU A 187 -16.35 27.25 -4.61
CA GLU A 187 -16.77 28.19 -5.66
C GLU A 187 -16.79 27.53 -7.05
N LEU A 188 -15.72 26.81 -7.41
CA LEU A 188 -15.66 26.09 -8.69
C LEU A 188 -16.77 25.05 -8.82
N LEU A 189 -17.08 24.32 -7.73
CA LEU A 189 -18.18 23.37 -7.70
C LEU A 189 -19.54 24.09 -7.85
N ARG A 190 -19.74 25.18 -7.12
CA ARG A 190 -20.97 25.97 -7.16
C ARG A 190 -21.30 26.46 -8.58
N ILE A 191 -20.32 27.05 -9.26
CA ILE A 191 -20.53 27.53 -10.62
C ILE A 191 -20.67 26.41 -11.64
N TYR A 192 -19.98 25.27 -11.42
CA TYR A 192 -20.09 24.06 -12.25
C TYR A 192 -21.50 23.44 -12.18
N VAL A 193 -22.05 23.29 -10.96
CA VAL A 193 -23.43 22.81 -10.76
C VAL A 193 -24.42 23.79 -11.41
N LYS A 194 -24.26 25.11 -11.15
CA LYS A 194 -25.09 26.12 -11.76
C LYS A 194 -25.07 26.08 -13.29
N PHE A 195 -23.90 25.81 -13.89
CA PHE A 195 -23.79 25.66 -15.34
C PHE A 195 -24.68 24.50 -15.85
N HIS A 196 -24.67 23.36 -15.18
CA HIS A 196 -25.49 22.24 -15.58
C HIS A 196 -26.98 22.49 -15.42
N ASP A 197 -27.38 23.09 -14.29
CA ASP A 197 -28.79 23.45 -14.06
C ASP A 197 -29.32 24.45 -15.14
N GLU A 198 -28.53 25.46 -15.48
CA GLU A 198 -28.90 26.44 -16.50
C GLU A 198 -28.85 25.86 -17.93
N ALA A 199 -27.93 24.91 -18.19
CA ALA A 199 -27.82 24.25 -19.49
C ALA A 199 -29.01 23.32 -19.82
N GLU A 200 -29.72 22.81 -18.82
CA GLU A 200 -30.96 22.05 -19.04
C GLU A 200 -32.05 22.94 -19.68
N ALA A 201 -32.11 24.20 -19.28
CA ALA A 201 -33.06 25.19 -19.84
C ALA A 201 -32.53 25.89 -21.09
N ASN A 202 -31.20 26.01 -21.22
CA ASN A 202 -30.54 26.71 -22.33
C ASN A 202 -29.40 25.86 -22.94
N PRO A 203 -29.70 24.98 -23.91
CA PRO A 203 -28.69 24.11 -24.54
C PRO A 203 -27.52 24.85 -25.23
N GLU A 204 -27.66 26.14 -25.54
CA GLU A 204 -26.56 26.94 -26.13
C GLU A 204 -25.35 27.06 -25.20
N LEU A 205 -25.54 26.90 -23.88
CA LEU A 205 -24.45 26.85 -22.90
C LEU A 205 -23.53 25.67 -23.14
N GLU A 206 -24.05 24.51 -23.53
CA GLU A 206 -23.26 23.37 -23.88
C GLU A 206 -22.33 23.62 -25.07
N ASP A 207 -22.84 24.37 -26.09
CA ASP A 207 -22.03 24.78 -27.23
C ASP A 207 -20.98 25.81 -26.84
N GLU A 208 -21.32 26.74 -25.93
CA GLU A 208 -20.37 27.68 -25.38
C GLU A 208 -19.24 26.98 -24.60
N GLY A 209 -19.58 26.01 -23.76
CA GLY A 209 -18.61 25.18 -23.06
C GLY A 209 -17.66 24.44 -24.03
N ARG A 210 -18.19 23.87 -25.12
CA ARG A 210 -17.37 23.27 -26.19
C ARG A 210 -16.45 24.28 -26.87
N LYS A 211 -16.94 25.51 -27.13
CA LYS A 211 -16.14 26.59 -27.72
C LYS A 211 -14.99 27.01 -26.80
N TYR A 212 -15.22 27.15 -25.49
CA TYR A 212 -14.16 27.49 -24.55
C TYR A 212 -13.14 26.34 -24.39
N PHE A 213 -13.58 25.09 -24.44
CA PHE A 213 -12.64 23.98 -24.44
C PHE A 213 -11.78 23.98 -25.73
N LYS A 214 -12.38 24.26 -26.90
CA LYS A 214 -11.61 24.40 -28.13
C LYS A 214 -10.61 25.57 -28.08
N LYS A 215 -10.98 26.70 -27.49
CA LYS A 215 -10.05 27.79 -27.23
C LYS A 215 -8.88 27.37 -26.35
N LEU A 216 -9.17 26.60 -25.30
CA LEU A 216 -8.14 26.05 -24.41
C LEU A 216 -7.17 25.13 -25.19
N GLU A 217 -7.70 24.23 -26.04
CA GLU A 217 -6.89 23.36 -26.90
C GLU A 217 -6.03 24.16 -27.89
N ASP A 218 -6.56 25.24 -28.43
CA ASP A 218 -5.86 26.11 -29.39
C ASP A 218 -4.88 27.09 -28.72
N GLY A 219 -4.75 27.04 -27.38
CA GLY A 219 -3.81 27.87 -26.64
C GLY A 219 -4.25 29.35 -26.47
N ASP A 220 -5.57 29.65 -26.50
CA ASP A 220 -6.09 30.96 -26.22
C ASP A 220 -5.60 31.44 -24.84
N LYS A 221 -5.01 32.63 -24.81
CA LYS A 221 -4.33 33.15 -23.63
C LYS A 221 -5.24 33.25 -22.42
N GLU A 222 -6.46 33.77 -22.57
CA GLU A 222 -7.41 33.90 -21.47
C GLU A 222 -7.89 32.55 -20.96
N ALA A 223 -8.21 31.62 -21.87
CA ALA A 223 -8.65 30.28 -21.51
C ALA A 223 -7.54 29.48 -20.75
N VAL A 224 -6.30 29.59 -21.21
CA VAL A 224 -5.14 28.97 -20.57
C VAL A 224 -4.87 29.59 -19.20
N GLU A 225 -4.92 30.91 -19.05
CA GLU A 225 -4.73 31.60 -17.77
C GLU A 225 -5.77 31.16 -16.72
N LEU A 226 -7.05 31.11 -17.09
CA LEU A 226 -8.14 30.69 -16.21
C LEU A 226 -7.99 29.22 -15.81
N TRP A 227 -7.73 28.34 -16.78
CA TRP A 227 -7.51 26.90 -16.52
C TRP A 227 -6.30 26.68 -15.61
N THR A 228 -5.17 27.35 -15.85
CA THR A 228 -3.97 27.27 -15.01
C THR A 228 -4.29 27.68 -13.58
N ARG A 229 -5.02 28.79 -13.40
CA ARG A 229 -5.44 29.28 -12.09
C ARG A 229 -6.32 28.27 -11.36
N PHE A 230 -7.33 27.70 -12.02
CA PHE A 230 -8.18 26.68 -11.40
C PHE A 230 -7.39 25.44 -10.98
N ARG A 231 -6.42 25.03 -11.80
CA ARG A 231 -5.52 23.92 -11.50
C ARG A 231 -4.63 24.22 -10.28
N GLU A 232 -4.01 25.37 -10.23
CA GLU A 232 -3.13 25.79 -9.12
C GLU A 232 -3.89 25.90 -7.80
N LEU A 233 -5.05 26.54 -7.81
CA LEU A 233 -5.91 26.65 -6.63
C LEU A 233 -6.38 25.28 -6.14
N SER A 234 -6.78 24.39 -7.04
CA SER A 234 -7.18 23.02 -6.70
C SER A 234 -6.03 22.24 -6.08
N LEU A 235 -4.83 22.32 -6.67
CA LEU A 235 -3.64 21.66 -6.13
C LEU A 235 -3.25 22.18 -4.75
N LYS A 236 -3.39 23.48 -4.51
CA LYS A 236 -3.13 24.08 -3.20
C LYS A 236 -4.05 23.49 -2.12
N GLU A 237 -5.33 23.29 -2.43
CA GLU A 237 -6.27 22.65 -1.50
C GLU A 237 -5.96 21.16 -1.31
N PHE A 238 -5.69 20.43 -2.39
CA PHE A 238 -5.32 19.02 -2.29
C PHE A 238 -4.02 18.79 -1.51
N SER A 239 -3.06 19.72 -1.62
CA SER A 239 -1.80 19.63 -0.87
C SER A 239 -2.01 19.64 0.63
N LYS A 240 -3.00 20.38 1.16
CA LYS A 240 -3.34 20.35 2.59
C LYS A 240 -3.79 18.96 3.06
N LEU A 241 -4.57 18.26 2.22
CA LEU A 241 -4.99 16.88 2.50
C LEU A 241 -3.82 15.91 2.40
N TYR A 242 -2.94 16.07 1.40
CA TYR A 242 -1.75 15.23 1.25
C TYR A 242 -0.77 15.41 2.41
N GLU A 243 -0.55 16.63 2.89
CA GLU A 243 0.22 16.90 4.10
C GLU A 243 -0.39 16.20 5.33
N THR A 244 -1.72 16.29 5.48
CA THR A 244 -2.45 15.64 6.57
C THR A 244 -2.31 14.11 6.53
N LEU A 245 -2.27 13.51 5.34
CA LEU A 245 -2.14 12.07 5.12
C LEU A 245 -0.67 11.60 5.03
N ASN A 246 0.30 12.51 5.12
CA ASN A 246 1.74 12.24 4.90
C ASN A 246 2.01 11.56 3.55
N VAL A 247 1.45 12.15 2.48
CA VAL A 247 1.54 11.68 1.10
C VAL A 247 2.28 12.69 0.25
N ASN A 248 3.22 12.22 -0.56
CA ASN A 248 3.99 13.04 -1.48
C ASN A 248 3.99 12.39 -2.87
N PHE A 249 4.16 13.22 -3.90
CA PHE A 249 4.27 12.78 -5.29
C PHE A 249 5.53 13.35 -5.93
N ASP A 250 6.14 12.56 -6.82
CA ASP A 250 7.30 12.99 -7.61
C ASP A 250 6.85 13.71 -8.88
N SER A 251 5.60 13.49 -9.33
CA SER A 251 5.05 14.09 -10.54
C SER A 251 3.54 14.37 -10.41
N TYR A 252 3.13 15.52 -10.93
CA TYR A 252 1.72 15.94 -11.11
C TYR A 252 1.35 16.03 -12.60
N ALA A 253 1.96 15.17 -13.44
CA ALA A 253 1.64 15.07 -14.85
C ALA A 253 0.27 14.43 -15.04
N GLY A 254 -0.75 15.29 -15.17
CA GLY A 254 -2.14 14.91 -15.39
C GLY A 254 -2.48 14.70 -16.87
N GLU A 255 -3.76 14.61 -17.17
CA GLU A 255 -4.28 14.38 -18.51
C GLU A 255 -3.81 15.45 -19.51
N SER A 256 -3.74 16.71 -19.10
CA SER A 256 -3.30 17.84 -19.93
C SER A 256 -1.88 17.66 -20.46
N PHE A 257 -0.99 17.09 -19.64
CA PHE A 257 0.42 16.85 -19.99
C PHE A 257 0.59 15.87 -21.16
N TYR A 258 -0.35 14.97 -21.36
CA TYR A 258 -0.26 13.95 -22.41
C TYR A 258 -1.02 14.32 -23.68
N SER A 259 -1.70 15.47 -23.72
CA SER A 259 -2.56 15.88 -24.84
C SER A 259 -1.83 16.01 -26.18
N ASP A 260 -0.60 16.51 -26.16
CA ASP A 260 0.26 16.66 -27.35
C ASP A 260 1.03 15.37 -27.74
N LYS A 261 0.88 14.31 -26.98
CA LYS A 261 1.63 13.04 -27.15
C LYS A 261 0.78 11.92 -27.76
N MET A 262 -0.53 12.13 -27.87
CA MET A 262 -1.47 11.12 -28.34
C MET A 262 -1.29 10.74 -29.80
N ASP A 263 -1.02 11.72 -30.68
CA ASP A 263 -0.91 11.47 -32.11
C ASP A 263 0.23 10.48 -32.45
N THR A 264 1.37 10.58 -31.75
CA THR A 264 2.48 9.65 -31.93
C THR A 264 2.07 8.19 -31.70
N VAL A 265 1.25 7.93 -30.69
CA VAL A 265 0.77 6.59 -30.36
C VAL A 265 -0.28 6.12 -31.37
N VAL A 266 -1.18 7.01 -31.79
CA VAL A 266 -2.17 6.72 -32.84
C VAL A 266 -1.49 6.35 -34.15
N ASP A 267 -0.44 7.09 -34.52
CA ASP A 267 0.35 6.81 -35.74
C ASP A 267 1.05 5.43 -35.65
N GLU A 268 1.58 5.07 -34.49
CA GLU A 268 2.19 3.75 -34.29
C GLU A 268 1.15 2.63 -34.40
N ILE A 269 -0.04 2.78 -33.80
CA ILE A 269 -1.14 1.81 -33.93
C ILE A 269 -1.53 1.65 -35.40
N PHE A 270 -1.60 2.77 -36.15
CA PHE A 270 -1.92 2.76 -37.58
C PHE A 270 -0.82 2.04 -38.41
N GLN A 271 0.45 2.35 -38.20
CA GLN A 271 1.58 1.74 -38.88
C GLN A 271 1.68 0.23 -38.63
N LYS A 272 1.25 -0.24 -37.47
CA LYS A 272 1.16 -1.67 -37.11
C LYS A 272 -0.05 -2.37 -37.75
N GLY A 273 -0.92 -1.64 -38.48
CA GLY A 273 -2.11 -2.19 -39.10
C GLY A 273 -3.20 -2.62 -38.13
N LEU A 274 -3.19 -2.11 -36.89
CA LEU A 274 -4.12 -2.47 -35.83
C LEU A 274 -5.38 -1.59 -35.81
N LEU A 275 -5.36 -0.44 -36.50
CA LEU A 275 -6.44 0.53 -36.47
C LEU A 275 -7.51 0.16 -37.51
N THR A 276 -8.72 -0.14 -37.03
CA THR A 276 -9.88 -0.52 -37.82
C THR A 276 -11.00 0.52 -37.66
N GLU A 277 -11.82 0.68 -38.68
CA GLU A 277 -13.02 1.53 -38.60
C GLU A 277 -14.22 0.69 -38.13
N SER A 278 -14.91 1.15 -37.08
CA SER A 278 -16.14 0.55 -36.57
C SER A 278 -17.12 1.64 -36.16
N ASN A 279 -18.31 1.65 -36.77
CA ASN A 279 -19.35 2.65 -36.53
C ASN A 279 -18.85 4.11 -36.62
N GLY A 280 -17.95 4.39 -37.57
CA GLY A 280 -17.31 5.70 -37.77
C GLY A 280 -16.17 6.01 -36.79
N ALA A 281 -15.95 5.21 -35.75
CA ALA A 281 -14.82 5.37 -34.83
C ALA A 281 -13.60 4.56 -35.28
N LYS A 282 -12.41 5.01 -34.90
CA LYS A 282 -11.17 4.26 -35.08
C LYS A 282 -10.91 3.42 -33.83
N VAL A 283 -10.79 2.11 -33.98
CA VAL A 283 -10.71 1.15 -32.88
C VAL A 283 -9.59 0.13 -33.10
N VAL A 284 -9.10 -0.47 -32.01
CA VAL A 284 -8.31 -1.71 -32.02
C VAL A 284 -9.24 -2.86 -31.63
N MET A 285 -9.33 -3.89 -32.50
CA MET A 285 -10.16 -5.07 -32.27
C MET A 285 -9.54 -5.96 -31.19
N LEU A 286 -10.34 -6.38 -30.21
CA LEU A 286 -9.90 -7.19 -29.07
C LEU A 286 -10.76 -8.45 -28.85
N GLU A 287 -11.48 -8.88 -29.88
CA GLU A 287 -12.41 -10.03 -29.81
C GLU A 287 -11.70 -11.35 -29.48
N GLU A 288 -10.48 -11.54 -29.97
CA GLU A 288 -9.65 -12.71 -29.65
C GLU A 288 -9.33 -12.83 -28.14
N PHE A 289 -9.43 -11.70 -27.42
CA PHE A 289 -9.24 -11.61 -25.97
C PHE A 289 -10.56 -11.57 -25.19
N ASN A 290 -11.71 -11.84 -25.85
CA ASN A 290 -13.06 -11.75 -25.27
C ASN A 290 -13.37 -10.36 -24.69
N MET A 291 -12.90 -9.31 -25.35
CA MET A 291 -13.16 -7.91 -24.95
C MET A 291 -13.80 -7.13 -26.10
N PRO A 292 -14.63 -6.11 -25.80
CA PRO A 292 -15.08 -5.15 -26.80
C PRO A 292 -13.89 -4.38 -27.37
N PRO A 293 -14.01 -3.80 -28.58
CA PRO A 293 -12.95 -3.03 -29.20
C PRO A 293 -12.49 -1.86 -28.32
N CYS A 294 -11.19 -1.59 -28.34
CA CYS A 294 -10.61 -0.39 -27.71
C CYS A 294 -10.77 0.79 -28.65
N ILE A 295 -11.59 1.76 -28.27
CA ILE A 295 -11.79 2.98 -29.08
C ILE A 295 -10.54 3.85 -28.94
N ILE A 296 -9.98 4.27 -30.07
CA ILE A 296 -8.80 5.16 -30.14
C ILE A 296 -9.20 6.60 -30.53
N LYS A 297 -10.07 6.74 -31.55
CA LYS A 297 -10.66 8.03 -31.93
C LYS A 297 -12.17 7.85 -32.16
N LYS A 298 -12.96 8.81 -31.68
CA LYS A 298 -14.40 8.86 -31.93
C LYS A 298 -14.71 9.15 -33.41
N ALA A 299 -15.97 9.02 -33.80
CA ALA A 299 -16.44 9.34 -35.14
C ALA A 299 -16.20 10.80 -35.57
N ASP A 300 -16.19 11.74 -34.60
CA ASP A 300 -15.87 13.15 -34.81
C ASP A 300 -14.34 13.43 -34.87
N GLY A 301 -13.51 12.38 -34.75
CA GLY A 301 -12.04 12.47 -34.75
C GLY A 301 -11.43 12.80 -33.39
N ALA A 302 -12.22 13.06 -32.35
CA ALA A 302 -11.72 13.34 -31.01
C ALA A 302 -11.09 12.09 -30.38
N THR A 303 -9.97 12.27 -29.69
CA THR A 303 -9.34 11.24 -28.84
C THR A 303 -10.13 11.02 -27.57
N ILE A 304 -9.94 9.87 -26.92
CA ILE A 304 -10.61 9.50 -25.69
C ILE A 304 -9.63 9.11 -24.58
N TYR A 305 -10.14 8.71 -23.43
CA TYR A 305 -9.32 8.29 -22.28
C TYR A 305 -8.30 7.21 -22.64
N ALA A 306 -8.70 6.18 -23.40
CA ALA A 306 -7.80 5.09 -23.78
C ALA A 306 -6.56 5.59 -24.57
N THR A 307 -6.73 6.54 -25.48
CA THR A 307 -5.63 7.12 -26.26
C THR A 307 -4.66 7.90 -25.35
N ARG A 308 -5.20 8.59 -24.36
CA ARG A 308 -4.41 9.37 -23.39
C ARG A 308 -3.63 8.44 -22.47
N ASP A 309 -4.24 7.36 -21.99
CA ASP A 309 -3.57 6.38 -21.14
C ASP A 309 -2.50 5.59 -21.89
N LEU A 310 -2.73 5.29 -23.17
CA LEU A 310 -1.69 4.76 -24.05
C LEU A 310 -0.51 5.75 -24.15
N ALA A 311 -0.77 7.02 -24.45
CA ALA A 311 0.26 8.05 -24.52
C ALA A 311 1.03 8.20 -23.21
N ALA A 312 0.33 8.13 -22.07
CA ALA A 312 0.94 8.17 -20.75
C ALA A 312 1.85 6.96 -20.51
N ALA A 313 1.40 5.75 -20.83
CA ALA A 313 2.20 4.52 -20.68
C ALA A 313 3.48 4.56 -21.53
N PHE A 314 3.38 4.98 -22.80
CA PHE A 314 4.53 5.12 -23.70
C PHE A 314 5.51 6.20 -23.22
N TYR A 315 5.01 7.37 -22.81
CA TYR A 315 5.84 8.42 -22.24
C TYR A 315 6.59 7.93 -21.00
N ARG A 316 5.90 7.25 -20.09
CA ARG A 316 6.48 6.70 -18.86
C ARG A 316 7.54 5.66 -19.15
N LYS A 317 7.29 4.73 -20.11
CA LYS A 317 8.30 3.76 -20.52
C LYS A 317 9.54 4.43 -21.11
N LYS A 318 9.35 5.39 -22.00
CA LYS A 318 10.45 6.15 -22.61
C LYS A 318 11.26 6.96 -21.60
N THR A 319 10.59 7.60 -20.65
CA THR A 319 11.20 8.58 -19.72
C THR A 319 11.84 7.90 -18.52
N TYR A 320 11.19 6.89 -17.95
CA TYR A 320 11.59 6.27 -16.71
C TYR A 320 12.17 4.87 -16.88
N ASP A 321 12.02 4.25 -18.05
CA ASP A 321 12.38 2.84 -18.30
C ASP A 321 11.97 1.91 -17.16
N PHE A 322 10.69 1.95 -16.81
CA PHE A 322 10.16 1.28 -15.64
C PHE A 322 10.29 -0.26 -15.70
N TYR A 323 10.59 -0.84 -14.56
CA TYR A 323 10.46 -2.27 -14.26
C TYR A 323 9.00 -2.67 -14.02
N LYS A 324 8.20 -1.80 -13.38
CA LYS A 324 6.75 -1.92 -13.21
C LYS A 324 6.08 -0.56 -13.33
N ASN A 325 4.88 -0.55 -13.90
CA ASN A 325 4.01 0.62 -13.96
C ASN A 325 2.65 0.25 -13.33
N ILE A 326 2.40 0.73 -12.12
CA ILE A 326 1.28 0.33 -11.28
C ILE A 326 0.23 1.45 -11.30
N TYR A 327 -1.01 1.10 -11.65
CA TYR A 327 -2.17 1.97 -11.68
C TYR A 327 -3.10 1.60 -10.53
N VAL A 328 -3.19 2.45 -9.50
CA VAL A 328 -4.08 2.23 -8.35
C VAL A 328 -5.42 2.92 -8.62
N VAL A 329 -6.33 2.23 -9.26
CA VAL A 329 -7.60 2.77 -9.77
C VAL A 329 -8.75 1.83 -9.42
N GLY A 330 -9.98 2.36 -9.28
CA GLY A 330 -11.16 1.59 -8.92
C GLY A 330 -11.47 0.44 -9.87
N LYS A 331 -12.10 -0.61 -9.36
CA LYS A 331 -12.42 -1.83 -10.12
C LYS A 331 -13.37 -1.62 -11.31
N ASP A 332 -14.10 -0.53 -11.31
CA ASP A 332 -14.98 -0.13 -12.44
C ASP A 332 -14.19 0.16 -13.72
N GLN A 333 -12.89 0.49 -13.61
CA GLN A 333 -11.98 0.72 -14.74
C GLN A 333 -11.23 -0.54 -15.20
N SER A 334 -11.52 -1.73 -14.65
CA SER A 334 -10.76 -2.95 -14.94
C SER A 334 -10.79 -3.34 -16.43
N LEU A 335 -11.94 -3.17 -17.10
CA LEU A 335 -12.04 -3.42 -18.55
C LEU A 335 -11.17 -2.46 -19.35
N HIS A 336 -11.21 -1.18 -18.99
CA HIS A 336 -10.43 -0.13 -19.63
C HIS A 336 -8.91 -0.44 -19.60
N PHE A 337 -8.35 -0.76 -18.41
CA PHE A 337 -6.92 -1.09 -18.30
C PHE A 337 -6.57 -2.38 -19.03
N LYS A 338 -7.45 -3.39 -19.03
CA LYS A 338 -7.25 -4.60 -19.84
C LYS A 338 -7.18 -4.28 -21.33
N GLN A 339 -8.04 -3.39 -21.83
CA GLN A 339 -8.01 -2.95 -23.24
C GLN A 339 -6.71 -2.19 -23.56
N VAL A 340 -6.31 -1.25 -22.70
CA VAL A 340 -5.07 -0.47 -22.86
C VAL A 340 -3.84 -1.39 -22.91
N PHE A 341 -3.67 -2.27 -21.92
CA PHE A 341 -2.50 -3.16 -21.83
C PHE A 341 -2.48 -4.18 -22.96
N THR A 342 -3.64 -4.71 -23.37
CA THR A 342 -3.73 -5.62 -24.51
C THR A 342 -3.40 -4.90 -25.82
N THR A 343 -3.82 -3.64 -25.98
CA THR A 343 -3.44 -2.83 -27.15
C THR A 343 -1.93 -2.63 -27.21
N ILE A 344 -1.26 -2.29 -26.10
CA ILE A 344 0.20 -2.18 -26.03
C ILE A 344 0.88 -3.50 -26.43
N LYS A 345 0.35 -4.62 -25.95
CA LYS A 345 0.87 -5.96 -26.29
C LYS A 345 0.73 -6.29 -27.77
N LEU A 346 -0.43 -5.98 -28.37
CA LEU A 346 -0.68 -6.14 -29.81
C LEU A 346 0.25 -5.27 -30.66
N MET A 347 0.64 -4.10 -30.15
CA MET A 347 1.66 -3.25 -30.78
C MET A 347 3.07 -3.86 -30.74
N GLY A 348 3.26 -5.02 -30.08
CA GLY A 348 4.53 -5.75 -30.01
C GLY A 348 5.44 -5.30 -28.87
N HIS A 349 4.90 -4.62 -27.85
CA HIS A 349 5.67 -4.19 -26.69
C HIS A 349 5.51 -5.17 -25.52
N GLU A 350 6.56 -5.94 -25.22
CA GLU A 350 6.57 -6.94 -24.14
C GLU A 350 6.38 -6.32 -22.76
N TRP A 351 6.81 -5.07 -22.56
CA TRP A 351 6.62 -4.33 -21.31
C TRP A 351 5.15 -4.06 -20.92
N ALA A 352 4.20 -4.39 -21.80
CA ALA A 352 2.78 -4.39 -21.45
C ALA A 352 2.50 -5.28 -20.22
N ASP A 353 3.23 -6.38 -20.08
CA ASP A 353 3.10 -7.31 -18.96
C ASP A 353 3.64 -6.73 -17.63
N ASP A 354 4.43 -5.65 -17.67
CA ASP A 354 4.92 -4.90 -16.52
C ASP A 354 3.92 -3.84 -16.03
N CYS A 355 2.88 -3.53 -16.81
CA CYS A 355 1.78 -2.66 -16.42
C CYS A 355 0.78 -3.45 -15.57
N LYS A 356 0.43 -2.93 -14.39
CA LYS A 356 -0.45 -3.60 -13.43
C LYS A 356 -1.57 -2.68 -12.97
N HIS A 357 -2.81 -3.11 -13.15
CA HIS A 357 -3.96 -2.47 -12.54
C HIS A 357 -4.17 -3.03 -11.12
N VAL A 358 -3.95 -2.19 -10.13
CA VAL A 358 -4.22 -2.46 -8.72
C VAL A 358 -5.62 -1.96 -8.41
N GLU A 359 -6.60 -2.79 -8.73
CA GLU A 359 -8.00 -2.48 -8.50
C GLU A 359 -8.36 -2.53 -7.01
N PHE A 360 -9.35 -1.73 -6.61
CA PHE A 360 -9.88 -1.70 -5.26
C PHE A 360 -11.41 -1.58 -5.25
N GLY A 361 -12.01 -2.02 -4.13
CA GLY A 361 -13.44 -2.04 -3.91
C GLY A 361 -14.05 -0.66 -3.63
N LEU A 362 -15.30 -0.66 -3.21
CA LEU A 362 -16.05 0.56 -2.87
C LEU A 362 -16.05 0.79 -1.36
N VAL A 363 -16.24 2.05 -0.96
CA VAL A 363 -16.50 2.42 0.43
C VAL A 363 -18.01 2.59 0.61
N ARG A 364 -18.57 1.88 1.58
CA ARG A 364 -19.99 1.94 1.95
C ARG A 364 -20.10 2.38 3.40
N PHE A 365 -21.14 3.11 3.73
CA PHE A 365 -21.41 3.52 5.09
C PHE A 365 -22.49 2.64 5.71
N ALA A 366 -22.24 2.13 6.92
CA ALA A 366 -23.22 1.33 7.66
C ALA A 366 -24.45 2.17 8.06
N ASP A 367 -24.22 3.44 8.42
CA ASP A 367 -25.29 4.40 8.71
C ASP A 367 -25.70 5.13 7.43
N LYS A 368 -26.94 4.90 6.97
CA LYS A 368 -27.54 5.63 5.84
C LYS A 368 -27.59 7.15 6.03
N LYS A 369 -27.42 7.66 7.27
CA LYS A 369 -27.35 9.10 7.53
C LYS A 369 -26.05 9.74 7.07
N LEU A 370 -24.97 8.97 6.95
CA LEU A 370 -23.71 9.39 6.31
C LEU A 370 -23.75 9.25 4.79
N SER A 371 -24.61 8.39 4.25
CA SER A 371 -24.84 8.26 2.81
C SER A 371 -25.90 9.24 2.37
N THR A 372 -25.53 10.46 2.03
CA THR A 372 -26.37 11.44 1.33
C THR A 372 -27.50 12.11 2.14
N ARG A 373 -27.21 13.25 2.70
CA ARG A 373 -28.22 14.32 2.69
C ARG A 373 -28.21 14.90 1.26
N LYS A 374 -29.22 14.57 0.45
CA LYS A 374 -29.45 15.09 -0.93
C LYS A 374 -28.46 14.64 -2.04
N GLY A 375 -27.93 13.41 -2.03
CA GLY A 375 -27.02 12.99 -3.09
C GLY A 375 -25.60 13.54 -2.98
N ASP A 376 -25.26 14.23 -1.89
CA ASP A 376 -23.97 14.89 -1.70
C ASP A 376 -22.87 13.87 -1.38
N VAL A 377 -21.75 14.03 -2.06
CA VAL A 377 -20.53 13.25 -1.85
C VAL A 377 -19.93 13.64 -0.49
N ILE A 378 -19.57 12.66 0.36
CA ILE A 378 -18.91 12.94 1.64
C ILE A 378 -17.51 13.46 1.38
N LEU A 379 -17.23 14.66 1.85
CA LEU A 379 -15.93 15.30 1.72
C LEU A 379 -14.92 14.63 2.64
N LEU A 380 -13.71 14.44 2.14
CA LEU A 380 -12.67 13.76 2.91
C LEU A 380 -12.19 14.58 4.10
N ASP A 381 -12.04 15.89 3.95
CA ASP A 381 -11.62 16.79 5.02
C ASP A 381 -12.61 16.80 6.20
N GLU A 382 -13.92 16.82 5.93
CA GLU A 382 -14.95 16.70 6.95
C GLU A 382 -14.84 15.40 7.71
N LEU A 383 -14.63 14.28 6.98
CA LEU A 383 -14.52 12.95 7.60
C LEU A 383 -13.24 12.83 8.44
N LEU A 384 -12.11 13.36 7.97
CA LEU A 384 -10.86 13.41 8.72
C LEU A 384 -11.01 14.24 10.01
N ASN A 385 -11.64 15.42 9.91
CA ASN A 385 -11.89 16.27 11.06
C ASN A 385 -12.83 15.60 12.09
N GLU A 386 -13.85 14.89 11.63
CA GLU A 386 -14.73 14.11 12.50
C GLU A 386 -13.98 12.97 13.21
N ALA A 387 -13.09 12.25 12.50
CA ALA A 387 -12.25 11.21 13.09
C ALA A 387 -11.37 11.77 14.21
N VAL A 388 -10.75 12.94 13.98
CA VAL A 388 -9.90 13.61 14.97
C VAL A 388 -10.73 14.07 16.18
N ALA A 389 -11.88 14.68 15.96
CA ALA A 389 -12.77 15.15 17.03
C ALA A 389 -13.25 14.00 17.91
N LYS A 390 -13.77 12.91 17.32
CA LYS A 390 -14.20 11.71 18.06
C LYS A 390 -13.06 11.07 18.85
N THR A 391 -11.86 11.04 18.27
CA THR A 391 -10.67 10.52 18.96
C THR A 391 -10.31 11.41 20.15
N LEU A 392 -10.39 12.74 20.01
CA LEU A 392 -10.15 13.69 21.09
C LEU A 392 -11.15 13.51 22.25
N ASP A 393 -12.42 13.27 21.94
CA ASP A 393 -13.45 12.98 22.94
C ASP A 393 -13.12 11.72 23.76
N VAL A 394 -12.72 10.63 23.07
CA VAL A 394 -12.28 9.39 23.74
C VAL A 394 -11.04 9.62 24.61
N ILE A 395 -10.07 10.40 24.15
CA ILE A 395 -8.87 10.75 24.94
C ILE A 395 -9.27 11.57 26.17
N ASN A 396 -10.14 12.55 26.02
CA ASN A 396 -10.61 13.38 27.15
C ASN A 396 -11.35 12.57 28.22
N GLU A 397 -12.09 11.55 27.81
CA GLU A 397 -12.79 10.65 28.73
C GLU A 397 -11.81 9.71 29.45
N LYS A 398 -10.90 9.05 28.70
CA LYS A 398 -10.05 7.99 29.26
C LYS A 398 -8.75 8.49 29.90
N ASN A 399 -8.16 9.54 29.35
CA ASN A 399 -6.90 10.13 29.85
C ASN A 399 -6.93 11.66 29.79
N PRO A 400 -7.72 12.31 30.68
CA PRO A 400 -7.90 13.76 30.67
C PRO A 400 -6.60 14.54 30.97
N SER A 401 -5.58 13.90 31.51
CA SER A 401 -4.28 14.52 31.84
C SER A 401 -3.22 14.34 30.73
N LEU A 402 -3.56 13.72 29.62
CA LEU A 402 -2.61 13.52 28.51
C LEU A 402 -2.16 14.88 27.96
N GLU A 403 -0.85 15.08 27.88
CA GLU A 403 -0.25 16.22 27.18
C GLU A 403 -0.38 16.05 25.65
N ASN A 404 -0.48 17.15 24.92
CA ASN A 404 -0.55 17.17 23.44
C ASN A 404 -1.70 16.33 22.86
N LYS A 405 -2.89 16.37 23.49
CA LYS A 405 -4.07 15.60 23.07
C LYS A 405 -4.45 15.82 21.61
N GLU A 406 -4.33 17.05 21.13
CA GLU A 406 -4.65 17.45 19.76
C GLU A 406 -3.73 16.75 18.75
N ASP A 407 -2.41 16.67 19.00
CA ASP A 407 -1.47 15.95 18.15
C ASP A 407 -1.74 14.44 18.18
N VAL A 408 -1.97 13.89 19.38
CA VAL A 408 -2.29 12.47 19.53
C VAL A 408 -3.62 12.13 18.86
N SER A 409 -4.67 12.94 19.03
CA SER A 409 -5.98 12.70 18.39
C SER A 409 -5.90 12.77 16.88
N LYS A 410 -5.08 13.67 16.34
CA LYS A 410 -4.81 13.75 14.90
C LYS A 410 -4.14 12.48 14.39
N LYS A 411 -3.04 12.04 15.00
CA LYS A 411 -2.30 10.82 14.61
C LYS A 411 -3.15 9.56 14.72
N VAL A 412 -3.95 9.46 15.79
CA VAL A 412 -4.79 8.28 16.04
C VAL A 412 -6.03 8.27 15.16
N GLY A 413 -6.74 9.40 15.05
CA GLY A 413 -7.95 9.48 14.22
C GLY A 413 -7.67 9.27 12.74
N ILE A 414 -6.65 9.95 12.18
CA ILE A 414 -6.23 9.76 10.80
C ILE A 414 -5.66 8.35 10.60
N GLY A 415 -4.83 7.88 11.54
CA GLY A 415 -4.28 6.53 11.52
C GLY A 415 -5.36 5.45 11.52
N ALA A 416 -6.44 5.62 12.30
CA ALA A 416 -7.57 4.71 12.32
C ALA A 416 -8.27 4.61 10.96
N MET A 417 -8.43 5.74 10.28
CA MET A 417 -8.97 5.76 8.92
C MET A 417 -8.06 5.03 7.93
N ILE A 418 -6.80 5.43 7.82
CA ILE A 418 -5.83 4.80 6.91
C ILE A 418 -5.77 3.28 7.15
N PHE A 419 -5.69 2.88 8.42
CA PHE A 419 -5.63 1.47 8.80
C PHE A 419 -6.87 0.69 8.37
N THR A 420 -8.06 1.25 8.55
CA THR A 420 -9.32 0.64 8.15
C THR A 420 -9.36 0.38 6.63
N TYR A 421 -8.86 1.31 5.84
CA TYR A 421 -8.77 1.16 4.39
C TYR A 421 -7.74 0.10 3.96
N LEU A 422 -6.69 -0.13 4.76
CA LEU A 422 -5.59 -1.05 4.41
C LEU A 422 -5.66 -2.41 5.12
N LYS A 423 -6.53 -2.63 6.12
CA LYS A 423 -6.57 -3.90 6.89
C LYS A 423 -7.07 -5.10 6.10
N ASN A 424 -7.94 -4.87 5.13
CA ASN A 424 -8.53 -5.91 4.30
C ASN A 424 -7.84 -6.01 2.93
N SER A 425 -8.12 -7.11 2.22
CA SER A 425 -7.78 -7.21 0.80
C SER A 425 -8.43 -6.05 0.05
N ARG A 426 -7.64 -5.34 -0.77
CA ARG A 426 -8.07 -4.12 -1.46
C ARG A 426 -9.28 -4.32 -2.38
N GLU A 427 -9.49 -5.54 -2.88
CA GLU A 427 -10.62 -5.86 -3.76
C GLU A 427 -11.97 -5.90 -3.04
N ARG A 428 -11.95 -5.97 -1.69
CA ARG A 428 -13.17 -6.00 -0.88
C ARG A 428 -13.71 -4.60 -0.65
N ASP A 429 -15.05 -4.49 -0.67
CA ASP A 429 -15.72 -3.27 -0.25
C ASP A 429 -15.48 -3.05 1.25
N ILE A 430 -15.32 -1.80 1.64
CA ILE A 430 -15.19 -1.37 3.02
C ILE A 430 -16.54 -0.92 3.52
N VAL A 431 -16.97 -1.45 4.65
CA VAL A 431 -18.10 -0.91 5.40
C VAL A 431 -17.54 -0.01 6.49
N PHE A 432 -17.86 1.27 6.40
CA PHE A 432 -17.36 2.29 7.33
C PHE A 432 -18.24 2.33 8.58
N ASP A 433 -17.63 2.10 9.74
CA ASP A 433 -18.26 2.18 11.06
C ASP A 433 -17.32 2.86 12.06
N TRP A 434 -17.77 3.97 12.65
CA TRP A 434 -16.97 4.75 13.60
C TRP A 434 -16.57 3.96 14.85
N ASN A 435 -17.49 3.15 15.40
CA ASN A 435 -17.24 2.42 16.64
C ASN A 435 -16.19 1.32 16.43
N GLU A 436 -16.28 0.61 15.28
CA GLU A 436 -15.27 -0.38 14.95
C GLU A 436 -13.91 0.28 14.68
N MET A 437 -13.88 1.33 13.87
CA MET A 437 -12.65 1.97 13.41
C MET A 437 -11.84 2.60 14.54
N LEU A 438 -12.50 3.29 15.47
CA LEU A 438 -11.88 4.00 16.60
C LEU A 438 -11.71 3.12 17.86
N SER A 439 -12.03 1.83 17.77
CA SER A 439 -11.86 0.90 18.87
C SER A 439 -10.37 0.69 19.21
N PHE A 440 -10.07 0.69 20.51
CA PHE A 440 -8.75 0.31 21.05
C PHE A 440 -8.61 -1.20 21.28
N GLU A 441 -9.58 -1.97 20.84
CA GLU A 441 -9.61 -3.42 20.88
C GLU A 441 -9.85 -3.98 19.49
N GLY A 442 -9.42 -5.23 19.27
CA GLY A 442 -9.58 -5.92 18.00
C GLY A 442 -8.50 -5.57 16.97
N GLU A 443 -8.89 -5.53 15.69
CA GLU A 443 -7.94 -5.37 14.57
C GLU A 443 -7.99 -3.97 13.99
N THR A 444 -7.52 -2.99 14.76
CA THR A 444 -7.62 -1.55 14.44
C THR A 444 -6.28 -0.84 14.51
N GLY A 445 -6.18 0.32 13.84
CA GLY A 445 -5.02 1.19 13.95
C GLY A 445 -4.76 1.66 15.40
N PRO A 446 -5.80 2.19 16.10
CA PRO A 446 -5.68 2.58 17.51
C PRO A 446 -5.19 1.46 18.42
N TYR A 447 -5.59 0.20 18.19
CA TYR A 447 -5.09 -0.94 18.95
C TYR A 447 -3.56 -1.12 18.81
N VAL A 448 -3.04 -1.02 17.59
CA VAL A 448 -1.59 -1.15 17.33
C VAL A 448 -0.82 0.04 17.89
N GLN A 449 -1.33 1.26 17.69
CA GLN A 449 -0.72 2.49 18.24
C GLN A 449 -0.72 2.49 19.77
N TYR A 450 -1.82 2.04 20.39
CA TYR A 450 -1.89 1.88 21.85
C TYR A 450 -0.91 0.82 22.37
N THR A 451 -0.74 -0.29 21.64
CA THR A 451 0.27 -1.31 21.97
C THR A 451 1.67 -0.72 21.95
N TYR A 452 1.99 0.12 20.96
CA TYR A 452 3.26 0.85 20.90
C TYR A 452 3.42 1.79 22.10
N ALA A 453 2.43 2.64 22.39
CA ALA A 453 2.46 3.57 23.52
C ALA A 453 2.62 2.85 24.86
N ARG A 454 1.99 1.66 25.03
CA ARG A 454 2.17 0.78 26.19
C ARG A 454 3.62 0.33 26.35
N GLY A 455 4.25 -0.14 25.28
CA GLY A 455 5.67 -0.51 25.28
C GLY A 455 6.59 0.66 25.63
N ARG A 456 6.31 1.86 25.09
CA ARG A 456 7.02 3.10 25.46
C ARG A 456 6.84 3.44 26.94
N SER A 457 5.64 3.20 27.48
CA SER A 457 5.40 3.41 28.93
C SER A 457 6.22 2.47 29.81
N ILE A 458 6.42 1.21 29.38
CA ILE A 458 7.32 0.29 30.09
C ILE A 458 8.73 0.85 30.11
N LEU A 459 9.27 1.24 28.94
CA LEU A 459 10.64 1.76 28.84
C LEU A 459 10.85 3.01 29.68
N ARG A 460 9.87 3.93 29.73
CA ARG A 460 9.92 5.11 30.63
C ARG A 460 10.00 4.75 32.11
N LYS A 461 9.34 3.66 32.53
CA LYS A 461 9.33 3.22 33.94
C LYS A 461 10.62 2.51 34.34
N VAL A 462 11.22 1.73 33.44
CA VAL A 462 12.39 0.90 33.77
C VAL A 462 13.73 1.54 33.36
N GLY A 463 13.69 2.62 32.57
CA GLY A 463 14.86 3.26 31.99
C GLY A 463 15.34 2.56 30.70
N ASP A 464 16.11 3.30 29.90
CA ASP A 464 16.64 2.83 28.61
C ASP A 464 18.00 2.13 28.72
N THR A 465 18.66 2.19 29.88
CA THR A 465 19.98 1.58 30.08
C THR A 465 19.82 0.09 30.33
N VAL A 466 20.52 -0.70 29.52
CA VAL A 466 20.54 -2.15 29.64
C VAL A 466 21.91 -2.56 30.16
N GLY A 467 21.94 -3.27 31.30
CA GLY A 467 23.15 -3.82 31.90
C GLY A 467 23.57 -5.15 31.24
N GLU A 468 24.00 -6.11 32.08
CA GLU A 468 24.37 -7.45 31.59
C GLU A 468 23.20 -8.11 30.84
N LEU A 469 23.49 -8.70 29.67
CA LEU A 469 22.52 -9.34 28.79
C LEU A 469 22.77 -10.84 28.67
N ASN A 470 21.72 -11.61 28.88
CA ASN A 470 21.71 -13.03 28.56
C ASN A 470 20.35 -13.43 27.99
N TYR A 471 20.27 -13.59 26.68
CA TYR A 471 19.02 -13.92 25.99
C TYR A 471 18.53 -15.37 26.24
N SER A 472 19.36 -16.25 26.83
CA SER A 472 18.89 -17.58 27.27
C SER A 472 17.87 -17.51 28.43
N LYS A 473 17.78 -16.35 29.07
CA LYS A 473 16.75 -16.07 30.09
C LYS A 473 15.34 -15.86 29.51
N LEU A 474 15.23 -15.58 28.20
CA LEU A 474 13.96 -15.52 27.48
C LEU A 474 13.54 -16.95 27.09
N SER A 475 12.95 -17.69 28.03
CA SER A 475 12.67 -19.11 27.87
C SER A 475 11.17 -19.46 27.83
N SER A 476 10.29 -18.48 28.08
CA SER A 476 8.84 -18.72 28.04
C SER A 476 8.32 -18.88 26.61
N LYS A 477 7.18 -19.51 26.50
CA LYS A 477 6.48 -19.67 25.23
C LYS A 477 6.14 -18.32 24.59
N GLU A 478 5.65 -17.37 25.39
CA GLU A 478 5.21 -16.05 24.95
C GLU A 478 6.39 -15.22 24.43
N GLU A 479 7.55 -15.31 25.08
CA GLU A 479 8.79 -14.65 24.65
C GLU A 479 9.26 -15.20 23.29
N PHE A 480 9.27 -16.51 23.13
CA PHE A 480 9.69 -17.14 21.88
C PHE A 480 8.71 -16.89 20.73
N GLU A 481 7.39 -16.97 20.98
CA GLU A 481 6.37 -16.68 19.96
C GLU A 481 6.46 -15.22 19.49
N LEU A 482 6.69 -14.28 20.41
CA LEU A 482 6.88 -12.87 20.03
C LEU A 482 8.10 -12.72 19.12
N VAL A 483 9.25 -13.32 19.46
CA VAL A 483 10.45 -13.23 18.61
C VAL A 483 10.23 -13.86 17.23
N LYS A 484 9.48 -14.97 17.14
CA LYS A 484 9.10 -15.58 15.85
C LYS A 484 8.26 -14.62 14.99
N GLU A 485 7.31 -13.92 15.59
CA GLU A 485 6.53 -12.92 14.87
C GLU A 485 7.42 -11.78 14.37
N LEU A 486 8.34 -11.27 15.20
CA LEU A 486 9.26 -10.21 14.80
C LEU A 486 10.14 -10.60 13.61
N GLU A 487 10.65 -11.84 13.57
CA GLU A 487 11.43 -12.40 12.45
C GLU A 487 10.61 -12.46 11.14
N GLY A 488 9.28 -12.59 11.23
CA GLY A 488 8.37 -12.67 10.11
C GLY A 488 8.26 -11.40 9.25
N PHE A 489 8.86 -10.28 9.65
CA PHE A 489 8.64 -8.98 8.98
C PHE A 489 9.06 -8.98 7.50
N HIS A 490 10.23 -9.53 7.17
CA HIS A 490 10.68 -9.64 5.78
C HIS A 490 9.69 -10.42 4.89
N LYS A 491 9.12 -11.50 5.45
CA LYS A 491 8.12 -12.30 4.73
C LYS A 491 6.85 -11.51 4.45
N ALA A 492 6.40 -10.70 5.42
CA ALA A 492 5.22 -9.85 5.24
C ALA A 492 5.45 -8.78 4.16
N ILE A 493 6.64 -8.16 4.12
CA ILE A 493 7.00 -7.16 3.12
C ILE A 493 7.06 -7.79 1.72
N ASN A 494 7.72 -8.93 1.56
CA ASN A 494 7.80 -9.63 0.28
C ASN A 494 6.39 -10.00 -0.22
N ALA A 495 5.53 -10.53 0.65
CA ALA A 495 4.15 -10.83 0.29
C ALA A 495 3.34 -9.58 -0.11
N ALA A 496 3.62 -8.42 0.48
CA ALA A 496 2.98 -7.17 0.12
C ALA A 496 3.38 -6.70 -1.29
N ILE A 497 4.64 -6.86 -1.68
CA ILE A 497 5.15 -6.55 -3.03
C ILE A 497 4.62 -7.53 -4.05
N ASP A 498 4.76 -8.83 -3.80
CA ASP A 498 4.38 -9.88 -4.77
C ASP A 498 2.89 -9.82 -5.11
N LYS A 499 2.05 -9.52 -4.12
CA LYS A 499 0.60 -9.45 -4.28
C LYS A 499 0.09 -8.02 -4.54
N LEU A 500 0.95 -7.01 -4.48
CA LEU A 500 0.57 -5.58 -4.48
C LEU A 500 -0.53 -5.30 -3.45
N GLN A 501 -0.34 -5.82 -2.21
CA GLN A 501 -1.33 -5.85 -1.13
C GLN A 501 -0.78 -5.26 0.17
N PRO A 502 -0.97 -3.97 0.45
CA PRO A 502 -0.58 -3.35 1.73
C PRO A 502 -1.17 -4.05 2.96
N SER A 503 -2.33 -4.72 2.81
CA SER A 503 -2.96 -5.47 3.90
C SER A 503 -2.10 -6.59 4.48
N MET A 504 -1.06 -7.04 3.79
CA MET A 504 -0.09 -7.99 4.36
C MET A 504 0.69 -7.36 5.50
N ILE A 505 1.02 -6.06 5.41
CA ILE A 505 1.70 -5.32 6.48
C ILE A 505 0.74 -5.03 7.64
N THR A 506 -0.48 -4.56 7.35
CA THR A 506 -1.46 -4.27 8.42
C THR A 506 -1.80 -5.51 9.25
N ARG A 507 -1.99 -6.66 8.61
CA ARG A 507 -2.22 -7.93 9.31
C ARG A 507 -1.02 -8.34 10.14
N TYR A 508 0.17 -8.19 9.58
CA TYR A 508 1.40 -8.53 10.29
C TYR A 508 1.57 -7.69 11.57
N VAL A 509 1.43 -6.36 11.52
CA VAL A 509 1.58 -5.54 12.72
C VAL A 509 0.50 -5.82 13.78
N ILE A 510 -0.69 -6.27 13.37
CA ILE A 510 -1.73 -6.76 14.30
C ILE A 510 -1.23 -8.01 15.02
N GLU A 511 -0.67 -8.99 14.31
CA GLU A 511 -0.19 -10.24 14.94
C GLU A 511 1.00 -9.95 15.89
N VAL A 512 1.92 -9.07 15.50
CA VAL A 512 2.98 -8.58 16.40
C VAL A 512 2.39 -7.94 17.65
N ALA A 513 1.38 -7.05 17.50
CA ALA A 513 0.73 -6.41 18.64
C ALA A 513 0.01 -7.43 19.54
N LYS A 514 -0.66 -8.43 18.97
CA LYS A 514 -1.29 -9.53 19.74
C LYS A 514 -0.25 -10.36 20.49
N ALA A 515 0.87 -10.70 19.84
CA ALA A 515 1.95 -11.46 20.47
C ALA A 515 2.61 -10.66 21.60
N PHE A 516 2.85 -9.35 21.38
CA PHE A 516 3.36 -8.47 22.42
C PHE A 516 2.42 -8.36 23.61
N ASN A 517 1.12 -8.22 23.41
CA ASN A 517 0.15 -8.11 24.50
C ASN A 517 0.06 -9.44 25.30
N LYS A 518 0.21 -10.60 24.67
CA LYS A 518 0.33 -11.90 25.38
C LYS A 518 1.59 -11.93 26.25
N PHE A 519 2.74 -11.56 25.70
CA PHE A 519 4.00 -11.45 26.44
C PHE A 519 3.89 -10.46 27.60
N TYR A 520 3.32 -9.27 27.39
CA TYR A 520 3.13 -8.26 28.41
C TYR A 520 2.25 -8.73 29.58
N ASN A 521 1.17 -9.46 29.28
CA ASN A 521 0.26 -9.97 30.30
C ASN A 521 0.85 -11.15 31.07
N ALA A 522 1.73 -11.95 30.45
CA ALA A 522 2.37 -13.09 31.09
C ALA A 522 3.55 -12.70 32.00
N HIS A 523 4.17 -11.54 31.76
CA HIS A 523 5.41 -11.15 32.43
C HIS A 523 5.39 -9.73 32.98
N ASN A 524 5.71 -9.60 34.27
CA ASN A 524 5.95 -8.29 34.87
C ASN A 524 7.38 -7.82 34.57
N ILE A 525 7.55 -7.06 33.48
CA ILE A 525 8.87 -6.68 32.95
C ILE A 525 9.63 -5.78 33.95
N ALA A 526 8.91 -4.83 34.60
CA ALA A 526 9.52 -3.90 35.55
C ALA A 526 10.05 -4.58 36.82
N ASN A 527 9.36 -5.65 37.26
CA ASN A 527 9.69 -6.42 38.45
C ASN A 527 10.03 -7.87 38.08
N SER A 528 10.95 -8.04 37.12
CA SER A 528 11.46 -9.38 36.75
C SER A 528 12.23 -10.00 37.91
N GLU A 529 12.38 -11.34 37.88
CA GLU A 529 13.01 -12.12 38.94
C GLU A 529 14.47 -11.70 39.22
N ASP A 530 15.20 -11.33 38.17
CA ASP A 530 16.57 -10.82 38.23
C ASP A 530 16.81 -9.75 37.15
N GLU A 531 17.86 -8.94 37.34
CA GLU A 531 18.21 -7.83 36.45
C GLU A 531 18.62 -8.31 35.03
N VAL A 532 19.19 -9.50 34.90
CA VAL A 532 19.61 -10.05 33.59
C VAL A 532 18.38 -10.42 32.75
N THR A 533 17.38 -11.07 33.38
CA THR A 533 16.07 -11.35 32.74
C THR A 533 15.35 -10.04 32.37
N LYS A 534 15.35 -9.06 33.28
CA LYS A 534 14.77 -7.74 33.02
C LYS A 534 15.42 -7.06 31.81
N ASN A 535 16.74 -7.06 31.74
CA ASN A 535 17.49 -6.44 30.63
C ASN A 535 17.18 -7.14 29.30
N ALA A 536 17.09 -8.47 29.26
CA ALA A 536 16.71 -9.22 28.06
C ALA A 536 15.28 -8.88 27.61
N ARG A 537 14.32 -8.78 28.54
CA ARG A 537 12.94 -8.38 28.25
C ARG A 537 12.83 -6.93 27.77
N ILE A 538 13.62 -5.99 28.33
CA ILE A 538 13.70 -4.61 27.84
C ILE A 538 14.13 -4.58 26.39
N ASN A 539 15.13 -5.36 26.00
CA ASN A 539 15.56 -5.42 24.60
C ASN A 539 14.51 -6.05 23.69
N LEU A 540 13.76 -7.05 24.17
CA LEU A 540 12.63 -7.60 23.41
C LEU A 540 11.52 -6.56 23.22
N VAL A 541 11.21 -5.75 24.24
CA VAL A 541 10.28 -4.62 24.09
C VAL A 541 10.79 -3.62 23.05
N LYS A 542 12.06 -3.20 23.12
CA LYS A 542 12.66 -2.27 22.13
C LYS A 542 12.57 -2.81 20.72
N ALA A 543 12.94 -4.08 20.52
CA ALA A 543 12.85 -4.73 19.22
C ALA A 543 11.41 -4.78 18.69
N THR A 544 10.43 -5.08 19.56
CA THR A 544 9.01 -5.09 19.18
C THR A 544 8.54 -3.70 18.74
N LEU A 545 8.88 -2.66 19.50
CA LEU A 545 8.52 -1.29 19.16
C LEU A 545 9.13 -0.85 17.83
N GLN A 546 10.38 -1.26 17.56
CA GLN A 546 11.04 -0.96 16.29
C GLN A 546 10.29 -1.58 15.11
N VAL A 547 9.91 -2.85 15.22
CA VAL A 547 9.18 -3.57 14.15
C VAL A 547 7.78 -2.97 13.94
N ILE A 548 7.04 -2.67 15.02
CA ILE A 548 5.74 -2.00 14.90
C ILE A 548 5.89 -0.64 14.22
N SER A 549 6.89 0.16 14.62
CA SER A 549 7.15 1.47 14.01
C SER A 549 7.46 1.35 12.52
N ASN A 550 8.34 0.42 12.13
CA ASN A 550 8.69 0.21 10.72
C ASN A 550 7.46 -0.22 9.91
N GLY A 551 6.65 -1.14 10.45
CA GLY A 551 5.43 -1.60 9.78
C GLY A 551 4.39 -0.49 9.63
N LEU A 552 4.16 0.32 10.66
CA LEU A 552 3.23 1.46 10.59
C LEU A 552 3.71 2.53 9.59
N LYS A 553 5.01 2.84 9.55
CA LYS A 553 5.58 3.78 8.56
C LYS A 553 5.33 3.31 7.12
N LEU A 554 5.43 2.01 6.83
CA LEU A 554 5.19 1.45 5.49
C LEU A 554 3.73 1.60 5.03
N ILE A 555 2.80 1.65 5.95
CA ILE A 555 1.38 1.90 5.64
C ILE A 555 0.95 3.36 5.86
N GLY A 556 1.90 4.25 6.10
CA GLY A 556 1.65 5.69 6.20
C GLY A 556 1.11 6.16 7.54
N LEU A 557 1.25 5.37 8.61
CA LEU A 557 0.82 5.73 9.95
C LEU A 557 1.99 6.18 10.83
N ASP A 558 1.71 7.15 11.69
CA ASP A 558 2.62 7.56 12.75
C ASP A 558 2.42 6.74 14.03
N VAL A 559 3.48 6.58 14.79
CA VAL A 559 3.43 6.05 16.16
C VAL A 559 3.11 7.16 17.15
N VAL A 560 2.58 6.79 18.30
CA VAL A 560 2.31 7.71 19.41
C VAL A 560 3.06 7.24 20.66
N GLU A 561 3.78 8.16 21.29
CA GLU A 561 4.63 7.86 22.45
C GLU A 561 3.81 7.67 23.73
N LYS A 562 2.72 8.40 23.87
CA LYS A 562 1.78 8.39 25.01
C LYS A 562 0.35 8.42 24.49
N MET A 563 -0.51 7.69 25.13
CA MET A 563 -1.93 7.64 24.77
C MET A 563 -2.80 7.50 26.01
#